data_47d3509e667230d6cf0185a382fd39af
#
_entry.id   47d3509e667230d6cf0185a382fd39af
#
_cell.length_a   1.000
_cell.length_b   1.000
_cell.length_c   1.000
_cell.angle_alpha   90.00
_cell.angle_beta   90.00
_cell.angle_gamma   90.00
#
_symmetry.space_group_name_H-M   'P 1'
#
loop_
_entity.id
_entity.type
_entity.pdbx_description
1 polymer ?
#
loop_
_entity_poly.entity_id
_entity_poly.type
_entity_poly.pdbx_seq_one_letter_code
_entity_poly.pdbx_strand_id
1 'polypeptide(L)'
;MKLNLDYTGDSRWQQMSDIHKTSLPIPNLFVSLLYQYQDKIPNLNEINFAIETGTHDARTSIFLAEHFDVAFTVELFPDRNPYDGKSYREIYKELSEKYGNLTFLEGNSGDVLKSVLEELPDERFLILLDAHSMLDGPLKEELGAIKEASNRTDHVMLIDDCRDLGQGNFPTLQEFNDALYNINPNYTIINTMEGNHIYLVY
;
A
#
# COMPACT_ATOMS: atom_id res chain seq x y z
N MET A 1 -5.77 -6.47 16.76
CA MET A 1 -4.62 -5.54 16.87
C MET A 1 -5.12 -4.18 17.35
N LYS A 2 -4.55 -3.54 18.37
CA LYS A 2 -4.76 -2.10 18.57
C LYS A 2 -3.63 -1.42 17.83
N LEU A 3 -3.93 -0.70 16.79
CA LEU A 3 -3.00 0.25 16.17
C LEU A 3 -2.61 1.26 17.26
N ASN A 4 -1.55 0.96 18.01
CA ASN A 4 -1.03 1.88 19.00
C ASN A 4 -0.13 2.88 18.28
N LEU A 5 -0.76 3.87 17.67
CA LEU A 5 -0.12 4.89 16.85
C LEU A 5 0.35 6.07 17.72
N ASP A 6 1.01 5.79 18.83
CA ASP A 6 1.70 6.86 19.56
C ASP A 6 3.00 7.24 18.81
N TYR A 7 2.80 7.91 17.69
CA TYR A 7 3.86 8.35 16.77
C TYR A 7 4.68 9.52 17.28
N THR A 8 4.28 10.12 18.39
CA THR A 8 4.89 11.37 18.87
C THR A 8 6.23 11.17 19.57
N GLY A 9 6.67 9.94 19.78
CA GLY A 9 7.86 9.61 20.56
C GLY A 9 8.94 8.79 19.89
N ASP A 10 8.75 8.30 18.65
CA ASP A 10 9.78 7.45 18.04
C ASP A 10 10.86 8.28 17.32
N SER A 11 12.00 8.42 17.99
CA SER A 11 13.17 9.15 17.47
C SER A 11 13.71 8.60 16.13
N ARG A 12 13.36 7.34 15.76
CA ARG A 12 13.78 6.73 14.50
C ARG A 12 13.09 7.39 13.31
N TRP A 13 11.82 7.77 13.46
CA TRP A 13 11.08 8.48 12.42
C TRP A 13 11.51 9.94 12.27
N GLN A 14 11.93 10.57 13.36
CA GLN A 14 12.48 11.91 13.34
C GLN A 14 13.84 11.95 12.63
N GLN A 15 14.69 10.94 12.81
CA GLN A 15 15.96 10.83 12.08
C GLN A 15 15.76 10.60 10.57
N MET A 16 14.73 9.86 10.16
CA MET A 16 14.40 9.68 8.74
C MET A 16 13.79 10.94 8.12
N SER A 17 13.02 11.74 8.87
CA SER A 17 12.49 13.03 8.40
C SER A 17 13.56 14.10 8.21
N ASP A 18 14.65 14.03 8.96
CA ASP A 18 15.79 14.96 8.83
C ASP A 18 16.63 14.74 7.56
N ILE A 19 16.57 13.53 7.00
CA ILE A 19 17.23 13.19 5.73
C ILE A 19 16.45 13.76 4.53
N HIS A 20 15.12 13.94 4.66
CA HIS A 20 14.24 14.45 3.60
C HIS A 20 13.48 15.70 4.05
N LYS A 21 14.16 16.82 4.07
CA LYS A 21 13.69 18.14 4.60
C LYS A 21 12.49 18.78 3.86
N THR A 22 11.78 18.12 2.96
CA THR A 22 10.79 18.80 2.10
C THR A 22 9.40 18.16 1.99
N SER A 23 9.14 17.00 2.59
CA SER A 23 7.78 16.42 2.59
C SER A 23 7.56 15.57 3.84
N LEU A 24 6.34 15.58 4.39
CA LEU A 24 5.92 14.56 5.35
C LEU A 24 6.13 13.19 4.70
N PRO A 25 6.80 12.25 5.36
CA PRO A 25 6.99 10.93 4.78
C PRO A 25 5.61 10.28 4.54
N ILE A 26 5.42 9.73 3.34
CA ILE A 26 4.19 9.05 2.90
C ILE A 26 3.64 8.06 3.95
N PRO A 27 4.46 7.27 4.67
CA PRO A 27 3.95 6.41 5.74
C PRO A 27 3.14 7.14 6.80
N ASN A 28 3.52 8.36 7.15
CA ASN A 28 2.76 9.16 8.12
C ASN A 28 1.39 9.53 7.57
N LEU A 29 1.23 9.64 6.27
CA LEU A 29 -0.02 9.98 5.65
C LEU A 29 -0.99 8.77 5.67
N PHE A 30 -0.57 7.61 5.17
CA PHE A 30 -1.36 6.37 5.23
C PHE A 30 -1.74 6.01 6.66
N VAL A 31 -0.79 6.08 7.58
CA VAL A 31 -1.00 5.82 8.99
C VAL A 31 -1.98 6.81 9.60
N SER A 32 -1.82 8.11 9.31
CA SER A 32 -2.73 9.15 9.79
C SER A 32 -4.16 8.93 9.29
N LEU A 33 -4.31 8.50 8.03
CA LEU A 33 -5.62 8.19 7.45
C LEU A 33 -6.25 6.96 8.10
N LEU A 34 -5.50 5.87 8.26
CA LEU A 34 -6.00 4.68 8.97
C LEU A 34 -6.43 5.03 10.39
N TYR A 35 -5.65 5.83 11.11
CA TYR A 35 -6.00 6.30 12.44
C TYR A 35 -7.27 7.16 12.45
N GLN A 36 -7.36 8.12 11.52
CA GLN A 36 -8.52 9.01 11.41
C GLN A 36 -9.83 8.27 11.13
N TYR A 37 -9.75 7.17 10.37
CA TYR A 37 -10.91 6.43 9.91
C TYR A 37 -11.10 5.06 10.60
N GLN A 38 -10.23 4.67 11.53
CA GLN A 38 -10.25 3.34 12.16
C GLN A 38 -11.60 2.94 12.75
N ASP A 39 -12.32 3.88 13.35
CA ASP A 39 -13.64 3.63 13.93
C ASP A 39 -14.76 3.46 12.88
N LYS A 40 -14.47 3.81 11.64
CA LYS A 40 -15.41 3.69 10.52
C LYS A 40 -15.15 2.43 9.69
N ILE A 41 -13.93 1.90 9.72
CA ILE A 41 -13.56 0.69 8.98
C ILE A 41 -13.98 -0.53 9.79
N PRO A 42 -14.95 -1.32 9.30
CA PRO A 42 -15.41 -2.50 10.04
C PRO A 42 -14.27 -3.50 10.25
N ASN A 43 -14.11 -3.97 11.49
CA ASN A 43 -13.17 -5.03 11.85
C ASN A 43 -11.72 -4.80 11.37
N LEU A 44 -11.27 -3.55 11.34
CA LEU A 44 -9.90 -3.22 10.95
C LEU A 44 -8.85 -3.96 11.79
N ASN A 45 -9.14 -4.17 13.07
CA ASN A 45 -8.29 -4.89 14.02
C ASN A 45 -8.22 -6.42 13.80
N GLU A 46 -9.03 -6.96 12.91
CA GLU A 46 -9.02 -8.38 12.51
C GLU A 46 -8.20 -8.63 11.24
N ILE A 47 -7.69 -7.58 10.62
CA ILE A 47 -6.82 -7.70 9.44
C ILE A 47 -5.41 -8.07 9.91
N ASN A 48 -4.94 -9.25 9.51
CA ASN A 48 -3.61 -9.76 9.87
C ASN A 48 -2.61 -9.66 8.71
N PHE A 49 -3.09 -9.46 7.50
CA PHE A 49 -2.31 -9.42 6.26
C PHE A 49 -2.29 -8.02 5.67
N ALA A 50 -1.11 -7.59 5.25
CA ALA A 50 -0.97 -6.34 4.50
C ALA A 50 -0.10 -6.53 3.27
N ILE A 51 -0.40 -5.81 2.20
CA ILE A 51 0.42 -5.77 0.99
C ILE A 51 0.54 -4.34 0.48
N GLU A 52 1.74 -3.98 0.09
CA GLU A 52 2.09 -2.72 -0.54
C GLU A 52 2.61 -2.98 -1.94
N THR A 53 2.14 -2.23 -2.93
CA THR A 53 2.73 -2.18 -4.26
C THR A 53 3.54 -0.90 -4.42
N GLY A 54 4.75 -0.99 -4.99
CA GLY A 54 5.67 0.14 -5.06
C GLY A 54 6.45 0.37 -3.77
N THR A 55 7.40 -0.51 -3.48
CA THR A 55 8.15 -0.49 -2.21
C THR A 55 9.02 0.75 -2.02
N HIS A 56 9.60 1.26 -3.09
CA HIS A 56 10.49 2.40 -3.07
C HIS A 56 11.54 2.31 -1.94
N ASP A 57 11.53 3.21 -0.96
CA ASP A 57 12.48 3.23 0.15
C ASP A 57 12.07 2.38 1.37
N ALA A 58 11.04 1.55 1.21
CA ALA A 58 10.55 0.58 2.18
C ALA A 58 10.05 1.14 3.53
N ARG A 59 9.77 2.44 3.63
CA ARG A 59 9.26 3.03 4.89
C ARG A 59 7.88 2.50 5.25
N THR A 60 7.01 2.41 4.26
CA THR A 60 5.67 1.84 4.46
C THR A 60 5.76 0.35 4.76
N SER A 61 6.67 -0.38 4.08
CA SER A 61 6.91 -1.80 4.35
C SER A 61 7.32 -2.06 5.80
N ILE A 62 8.17 -1.20 6.38
CA ILE A 62 8.55 -1.28 7.80
C ILE A 62 7.32 -1.10 8.69
N PHE A 63 6.50 -0.09 8.41
CA PHE A 63 5.27 0.13 9.15
C PHE A 63 4.34 -1.10 9.08
N LEU A 64 4.17 -1.68 7.90
CA LEU A 64 3.36 -2.88 7.74
C LEU A 64 3.91 -4.06 8.55
N ALA A 65 5.22 -4.27 8.51
CA ALA A 65 5.87 -5.33 9.29
C ALA A 65 5.74 -5.14 10.82
N GLU A 66 5.68 -3.91 11.30
CA GLU A 66 5.52 -3.61 12.73
C GLU A 66 4.06 -3.75 13.22
N HIS A 67 3.06 -3.77 12.32
CA HIS A 67 1.65 -3.71 12.69
C HIS A 67 0.79 -4.88 12.21
N PHE A 68 1.27 -5.67 11.26
CA PHE A 68 0.55 -6.84 10.71
C PHE A 68 1.32 -8.13 10.98
N ASP A 69 0.60 -9.23 11.08
CA ASP A 69 1.22 -10.55 11.31
C ASP A 69 2.01 -11.02 10.10
N VAL A 70 1.56 -10.64 8.90
CA VAL A 70 2.23 -10.92 7.63
C VAL A 70 2.16 -9.68 6.74
N ALA A 71 3.30 -9.26 6.24
CA ALA A 71 3.42 -8.13 5.34
C ALA A 71 4.14 -8.52 4.05
N PHE A 72 3.61 -8.07 2.92
CA PHE A 72 4.22 -8.21 1.60
C PHE A 72 4.52 -6.82 1.03
N THR A 73 5.58 -6.73 0.27
CA THR A 73 5.90 -5.52 -0.49
C THR A 73 6.44 -5.90 -1.86
N VAL A 74 6.03 -5.15 -2.89
CA VAL A 74 6.28 -5.48 -4.30
C VAL A 74 7.06 -4.37 -4.97
N GLU A 75 8.15 -4.72 -5.67
CA GLU A 75 8.96 -3.76 -6.42
C GLU A 75 9.29 -4.28 -7.82
N LEU A 76 9.09 -3.44 -8.84
CA LEU A 76 9.39 -3.79 -10.23
C LEU A 76 10.89 -3.69 -10.55
N PHE A 77 11.59 -2.75 -9.94
CA PHE A 77 12.99 -2.44 -10.26
C PHE A 77 13.91 -2.53 -9.04
N PRO A 78 14.07 -3.70 -8.43
CA PRO A 78 14.79 -3.85 -7.16
C PRO A 78 16.30 -3.53 -7.24
N ASP A 79 16.89 -3.56 -8.44
CA ASP A 79 18.30 -3.26 -8.63
C ASP A 79 18.60 -1.75 -8.82
N ARG A 80 17.57 -0.90 -8.85
CA ARG A 80 17.79 0.55 -8.81
C ARG A 80 18.48 0.95 -7.51
N ASN A 81 19.39 1.91 -7.62
CA ASN A 81 20.04 2.52 -6.48
C ASN A 81 19.48 3.93 -6.30
N PRO A 82 18.56 4.14 -5.37
CA PRO A 82 17.94 5.44 -5.21
C PRO A 82 18.82 6.42 -4.42
N TYR A 83 19.61 5.90 -3.46
CA TYR A 83 20.36 6.71 -2.49
C TYR A 83 21.57 5.93 -1.95
N ASP A 84 22.68 6.61 -1.75
CA ASP A 84 23.83 6.18 -0.94
C ASP A 84 24.51 4.81 -1.26
N GLY A 85 24.42 4.33 -2.49
CA GLY A 85 25.21 3.21 -2.97
C GLY A 85 24.67 1.82 -2.68
N LYS A 86 23.48 1.68 -2.05
CA LYS A 86 22.77 0.40 -1.93
C LYS A 86 21.63 0.31 -2.93
N SER A 87 21.46 -0.84 -3.56
CA SER A 87 20.25 -1.14 -4.33
C SER A 87 19.05 -1.36 -3.41
N TYR A 88 17.85 -1.23 -3.93
CA TYR A 88 16.65 -1.61 -3.18
C TYR A 88 16.75 -3.06 -2.70
N ARG A 89 17.19 -3.98 -3.52
CA ARG A 89 17.41 -5.40 -3.18
C ARG A 89 18.28 -5.59 -1.93
N GLU A 90 19.34 -4.80 -1.78
CA GLU A 90 20.21 -4.87 -0.59
C GLU A 90 19.49 -4.34 0.66
N ILE A 91 18.77 -3.23 0.52
CA ILE A 91 17.95 -2.67 1.61
C ILE A 91 16.91 -3.70 2.06
N TYR A 92 16.26 -4.33 1.13
CA TYR A 92 15.22 -5.30 1.36
C TYR A 92 15.71 -6.57 2.04
N LYS A 93 16.85 -7.06 1.63
CA LYS A 93 17.47 -8.19 2.31
C LYS A 93 17.71 -7.88 3.78
N GLU A 94 18.27 -6.71 4.09
CA GLU A 94 18.49 -6.28 5.48
C GLU A 94 17.18 -6.18 6.26
N LEU A 95 16.12 -5.68 5.63
CA LEU A 95 14.80 -5.55 6.27
C LEU A 95 14.13 -6.91 6.50
N SER A 96 14.19 -7.82 5.54
CA SER A 96 13.64 -9.18 5.71
C SER A 96 14.37 -9.99 6.77
N GLU A 97 15.68 -9.77 6.94
CA GLU A 97 16.44 -10.36 8.05
C GLU A 97 16.02 -9.79 9.42
N LYS A 98 15.64 -8.51 9.45
CA LYS A 98 15.19 -7.82 10.67
C LYS A 98 13.74 -8.11 11.02
N TYR A 99 12.88 -8.13 10.03
CA TYR A 99 11.43 -8.33 10.16
C TYR A 99 11.06 -9.69 9.53
N GLY A 100 11.04 -10.74 10.34
CA GLY A 100 10.77 -12.11 9.85
C GLY A 100 9.37 -12.33 9.26
N ASN A 101 8.47 -11.36 9.40
CA ASN A 101 7.11 -11.34 8.85
C ASN A 101 6.98 -10.46 7.58
N LEU A 102 8.08 -9.87 7.08
CA LEU A 102 8.08 -9.06 5.86
C LEU A 102 8.65 -9.87 4.70
N THR A 103 7.84 -10.06 3.68
CA THR A 103 8.24 -10.75 2.44
C THR A 103 8.38 -9.74 1.29
N PHE A 104 9.52 -9.79 0.67
CA PHE A 104 9.88 -8.99 -0.50
C PHE A 104 9.58 -9.75 -1.78
N LEU A 105 8.82 -9.15 -2.69
CA LEU A 105 8.41 -9.74 -3.97
C LEU A 105 8.86 -8.84 -5.13
N GLU A 106 9.40 -9.45 -6.18
CA GLU A 106 9.89 -8.76 -7.36
C GLU A 106 8.98 -9.02 -8.54
N GLY A 107 8.61 -7.97 -9.27
CA GLY A 107 7.86 -8.10 -10.49
C GLY A 107 6.80 -7.01 -10.70
N ASN A 108 6.01 -7.19 -11.76
CA ASN A 108 4.84 -6.35 -12.00
C ASN A 108 3.82 -6.53 -10.88
N SER A 109 3.38 -5.43 -10.31
CA SER A 109 2.54 -5.46 -9.11
C SER A 109 1.17 -6.11 -9.35
N GLY A 110 0.57 -5.97 -10.52
CA GLY A 110 -0.68 -6.66 -10.86
C GLY A 110 -0.53 -8.17 -10.85
N ASP A 111 0.54 -8.70 -11.46
CA ASP A 111 0.81 -10.14 -11.51
C ASP A 111 1.17 -10.70 -10.13
N VAL A 112 2.02 -9.98 -9.39
CA VAL A 112 2.46 -10.39 -8.06
C VAL A 112 1.31 -10.34 -7.05
N LEU A 113 0.53 -9.26 -7.05
CA LEU A 113 -0.66 -9.13 -6.21
C LEU A 113 -1.65 -10.26 -6.48
N LYS A 114 -1.88 -10.60 -7.76
CA LYS A 114 -2.72 -11.73 -8.15
C LYS A 114 -2.22 -13.03 -7.53
N SER A 115 -0.92 -13.33 -7.66
CA SER A 115 -0.32 -14.55 -7.12
C SER A 115 -0.45 -14.63 -5.60
N VAL A 116 -0.23 -13.55 -4.87
CA VAL A 116 -0.39 -13.51 -3.40
C VAL A 116 -1.84 -13.77 -2.99
N LEU A 117 -2.79 -13.16 -3.69
CA LEU A 117 -4.21 -13.34 -3.39
C LEU A 117 -4.74 -14.74 -3.78
N GLU A 118 -4.19 -15.36 -4.83
CA GLU A 118 -4.50 -16.75 -5.19
C GLU A 118 -3.97 -17.76 -4.17
N GLU A 119 -2.83 -17.48 -3.52
CA GLU A 119 -2.29 -18.33 -2.45
C GLU A 119 -3.03 -18.15 -1.11
N LEU A 120 -3.64 -16.98 -0.89
CA LEU A 120 -4.32 -16.59 0.34
C LEU A 120 -5.74 -16.05 0.05
N PRO A 121 -6.58 -16.80 -0.67
CA PRO A 121 -7.82 -16.25 -1.26
C PRO A 121 -8.90 -15.92 -0.24
N ASP A 122 -8.83 -16.51 0.96
CA ASP A 122 -9.82 -16.32 2.03
C ASP A 122 -9.38 -15.29 3.08
N GLU A 123 -8.18 -14.70 2.91
CA GLU A 123 -7.66 -13.74 3.85
C GLU A 123 -8.10 -12.31 3.50
N ARG A 124 -8.33 -11.50 4.53
CA ARG A 124 -8.62 -10.08 4.41
C ARG A 124 -7.35 -9.27 4.51
N PHE A 125 -7.12 -8.38 3.56
CA PHE A 125 -5.92 -7.56 3.48
C PHE A 125 -6.19 -6.09 3.73
N LEU A 126 -5.18 -5.41 4.30
CA LEU A 126 -4.92 -4.02 4.01
C LEU A 126 -4.04 -3.96 2.75
N ILE A 127 -4.53 -3.30 1.70
CA ILE A 127 -3.83 -3.18 0.40
C ILE A 127 -3.46 -1.72 0.17
N LEU A 128 -2.18 -1.45 -0.04
CA LEU A 128 -1.69 -0.13 -0.42
C LEU A 128 -1.25 -0.20 -1.88
N LEU A 129 -1.93 0.56 -2.74
CA LEU A 129 -1.62 0.67 -4.16
C LEU A 129 -0.87 1.96 -4.41
N ASP A 130 0.46 1.85 -4.60
CA ASP A 130 1.40 2.98 -4.77
C ASP A 130 2.50 2.65 -5.81
N ALA A 131 2.22 1.74 -6.76
CA ALA A 131 3.17 1.29 -7.78
C ALA A 131 3.16 2.18 -9.03
N HIS A 132 3.22 3.49 -8.87
CA HIS A 132 3.11 4.43 -9.98
C HIS A 132 4.43 5.11 -10.33
N SER A 133 4.61 5.47 -11.58
CA SER A 133 5.65 6.39 -12.00
C SER A 133 5.06 7.44 -12.95
N MET A 134 4.84 8.65 -12.46
CA MET A 134 4.25 9.76 -13.23
C MET A 134 2.88 9.41 -13.81
N LEU A 135 2.76 9.25 -15.15
CA LEU A 135 1.51 8.99 -15.86
C LEU A 135 1.37 7.52 -16.29
N ASP A 136 2.16 6.64 -15.68
CA ASP A 136 2.21 5.22 -16.02
C ASP A 136 2.14 4.38 -14.75
N GLY A 137 1.07 3.61 -14.59
CA GLY A 137 0.84 2.81 -13.39
C GLY A 137 -0.05 1.61 -13.65
N PRO A 138 0.15 0.52 -12.90
CA PRO A 138 -0.57 -0.75 -13.04
C PRO A 138 -1.93 -0.78 -12.34
N LEU A 139 -2.52 0.37 -12.00
CA LEU A 139 -3.74 0.43 -11.17
C LEU A 139 -4.91 -0.40 -11.74
N LYS A 140 -5.08 -0.44 -13.06
CA LYS A 140 -6.13 -1.27 -13.70
C LYS A 140 -5.87 -2.75 -13.48
N GLU A 141 -4.64 -3.17 -13.65
CA GLU A 141 -4.18 -4.55 -13.47
C GLU A 141 -4.28 -4.97 -12.02
N GLU A 142 -3.93 -4.09 -11.08
CA GLU A 142 -4.02 -4.32 -9.64
C GLU A 142 -5.47 -4.50 -9.18
N LEU A 143 -6.37 -3.61 -9.60
CA LEU A 143 -7.80 -3.75 -9.29
C LEU A 143 -8.41 -4.99 -9.94
N GLY A 144 -7.96 -5.34 -11.14
CA GLY A 144 -8.32 -6.59 -11.81
C GLY A 144 -7.87 -7.82 -11.02
N ALA A 145 -6.63 -7.82 -10.54
CA ALA A 145 -6.06 -8.88 -9.72
C ALA A 145 -6.85 -9.10 -8.41
N ILE A 146 -7.20 -8.03 -7.71
CA ILE A 146 -8.01 -8.10 -6.49
C ILE A 146 -9.37 -8.76 -6.77
N LYS A 147 -10.01 -8.37 -7.87
CA LYS A 147 -11.31 -8.93 -8.25
C LYS A 147 -11.25 -10.41 -8.59
N GLU A 148 -10.21 -10.83 -9.32
CA GLU A 148 -10.12 -12.18 -9.91
C GLU A 148 -9.57 -13.22 -8.93
N ALA A 149 -8.63 -12.83 -8.08
CA ALA A 149 -7.81 -13.76 -7.32
C ALA A 149 -8.27 -13.96 -5.87
N SER A 150 -9.05 -13.04 -5.31
CA SER A 150 -9.53 -13.17 -3.94
C SER A 150 -10.97 -13.67 -3.87
N ASN A 151 -11.24 -14.58 -2.92
CA ASN A 151 -12.61 -14.95 -2.53
C ASN A 151 -13.27 -13.87 -1.66
N ARG A 152 -12.46 -12.97 -1.09
CA ARG A 152 -12.93 -11.86 -0.27
C ARG A 152 -13.11 -10.60 -1.10
N THR A 153 -14.13 -9.85 -0.73
CA THR A 153 -14.45 -8.57 -1.38
C THR A 153 -14.47 -7.40 -0.41
N ASP A 154 -14.05 -7.63 0.85
CA ASP A 154 -14.09 -6.65 1.94
C ASP A 154 -12.69 -6.19 2.38
N HIS A 155 -11.73 -6.19 1.45
CA HIS A 155 -10.42 -5.62 1.69
C HIS A 155 -10.50 -4.13 2.03
N VAL A 156 -9.53 -3.64 2.79
CA VAL A 156 -9.32 -2.21 3.00
C VAL A 156 -8.22 -1.76 2.05
N MET A 157 -8.48 -0.73 1.24
CA MET A 157 -7.49 -0.24 0.29
C MET A 157 -7.17 1.24 0.54
N LEU A 158 -5.90 1.58 0.44
CA LEU A 158 -5.41 2.94 0.29
C LEU A 158 -4.76 3.05 -1.07
N ILE A 159 -5.24 3.95 -1.90
CA ILE A 159 -4.85 4.09 -3.30
C ILE A 159 -4.28 5.49 -3.49
N ASP A 160 -2.96 5.56 -3.79
CA ASP A 160 -2.28 6.85 -4.01
C ASP A 160 -2.40 7.33 -5.45
N ASP A 161 -1.90 8.53 -5.68
CA ASP A 161 -1.86 9.23 -6.98
C ASP A 161 -3.20 9.31 -7.74
N CYS A 162 -4.31 9.23 -7.02
CA CYS A 162 -5.66 9.34 -7.62
C CYS A 162 -5.94 10.69 -8.30
N ARG A 163 -5.06 11.70 -8.12
CA ARG A 163 -5.05 12.96 -8.89
C ARG A 163 -4.79 12.73 -10.38
N ASP A 164 -4.13 11.61 -10.73
CA ASP A 164 -3.74 11.27 -12.09
C ASP A 164 -4.80 10.44 -12.83
N LEU A 165 -5.94 10.18 -12.19
CA LEU A 165 -7.08 9.50 -12.82
C LEU A 165 -7.50 10.24 -14.10
N GLY A 166 -7.59 9.50 -15.21
CA GLY A 166 -7.90 10.01 -16.54
C GLY A 166 -6.70 10.57 -17.28
N GLN A 167 -5.49 10.47 -16.76
CA GLN A 167 -4.26 10.89 -17.39
C GLN A 167 -3.39 9.68 -17.75
N GLY A 168 -2.64 9.77 -18.86
CA GLY A 168 -1.75 8.69 -19.29
C GLY A 168 -2.51 7.36 -19.45
N ASN A 169 -2.05 6.31 -18.79
CA ASN A 169 -2.71 5.00 -18.76
C ASN A 169 -3.55 4.76 -17.50
N PHE A 170 -3.67 5.75 -16.60
CA PHE A 170 -4.56 5.64 -15.46
C PHE A 170 -6.03 5.51 -15.90
N PRO A 171 -6.85 4.74 -15.17
CA PRO A 171 -8.27 4.69 -15.41
C PRO A 171 -8.89 6.09 -15.31
N THR A 172 -9.92 6.34 -16.07
CA THR A 172 -10.80 7.49 -15.81
C THR A 172 -11.46 7.30 -14.43
N LEU A 173 -11.92 8.39 -13.83
CA LEU A 173 -12.65 8.30 -12.55
C LEU A 173 -13.87 7.35 -12.64
N GLN A 174 -14.53 7.30 -13.79
CA GLN A 174 -15.65 6.37 -14.01
C GLN A 174 -15.16 4.91 -14.02
N GLU A 175 -14.14 4.59 -14.81
CA GLU A 175 -13.56 3.25 -14.87
C GLU A 175 -13.03 2.79 -13.50
N PHE A 176 -12.41 3.69 -12.76
CA PHE A 176 -11.92 3.45 -11.41
C PHE A 176 -13.07 3.08 -10.44
N ASN A 177 -14.13 3.89 -10.41
CA ASN A 177 -15.30 3.61 -9.58
C ASN A 177 -15.97 2.30 -10.01
N ASP A 178 -16.13 2.07 -11.30
CA ASP A 178 -16.71 0.84 -11.84
C ASP A 178 -15.88 -0.40 -11.42
N ALA A 179 -14.54 -0.29 -11.47
CA ALA A 179 -13.65 -1.36 -11.03
C ALA A 179 -13.83 -1.67 -9.52
N LEU A 180 -13.87 -0.65 -8.67
CA LEU A 180 -14.10 -0.82 -7.23
C LEU A 180 -15.47 -1.44 -6.93
N TYR A 181 -16.54 -0.93 -7.54
CA TYR A 181 -17.88 -1.48 -7.34
C TYR A 181 -18.08 -2.87 -7.97
N ASN A 182 -17.25 -3.23 -8.95
CA ASN A 182 -17.18 -4.59 -9.48
C ASN A 182 -16.50 -5.58 -8.53
N ILE A 183 -15.60 -5.10 -7.64
CA ILE A 183 -15.04 -5.90 -6.55
C ILE A 183 -16.11 -6.05 -5.46
N ASN A 184 -16.61 -4.92 -4.97
CA ASN A 184 -17.66 -4.92 -3.95
C ASN A 184 -18.61 -3.72 -4.13
N PRO A 185 -19.88 -3.95 -4.48
CA PRO A 185 -20.85 -2.87 -4.68
C PRO A 185 -21.19 -2.08 -3.40
N ASN A 186 -20.78 -2.56 -2.24
CA ASN A 186 -21.00 -1.93 -0.95
C ASN A 186 -19.79 -1.14 -0.44
N TYR A 187 -18.72 -1.01 -1.21
CA TYR A 187 -17.57 -0.22 -0.79
C TYR A 187 -17.94 1.22 -0.49
N THR A 188 -17.44 1.70 0.64
CA THR A 188 -17.37 3.13 0.95
C THR A 188 -16.07 3.67 0.39
N ILE A 189 -16.16 4.66 -0.50
CA ILE A 189 -15.01 5.31 -1.13
C ILE A 189 -14.88 6.71 -0.58
N ILE A 190 -13.76 7.02 0.05
CA ILE A 190 -13.50 8.33 0.65
C ILE A 190 -12.29 8.96 -0.04
N ASN A 191 -12.49 10.12 -0.62
CA ASN A 191 -11.39 10.99 -1.01
C ASN A 191 -10.87 11.69 0.24
N THR A 192 -9.65 11.36 0.65
CA THR A 192 -9.14 11.73 1.97
C THR A 192 -8.42 13.08 2.02
N MET A 193 -8.09 13.67 0.89
CA MET A 193 -7.27 14.88 0.82
C MET A 193 -7.77 15.87 -0.23
N GLU A 194 -7.65 17.17 0.08
CA GLU A 194 -7.72 18.21 -0.94
C GLU A 194 -6.66 17.96 -2.01
N GLY A 195 -7.06 17.90 -3.28
CA GLY A 195 -6.17 17.59 -4.40
C GLY A 195 -6.21 16.13 -4.86
N ASN A 196 -7.09 15.29 -4.31
CA ASN A 196 -7.37 13.92 -4.76
C ASN A 196 -6.17 12.98 -4.76
N HIS A 197 -5.27 13.09 -3.79
CA HIS A 197 -4.08 12.25 -3.78
C HIS A 197 -4.39 10.81 -3.38
N ILE A 198 -5.16 10.60 -2.30
CA ILE A 198 -5.39 9.27 -1.75
C ILE A 198 -6.87 8.99 -1.60
N TYR A 199 -7.29 7.83 -2.07
CA TYR A 199 -8.61 7.26 -1.78
C TYR A 199 -8.48 6.16 -0.74
N LEU A 200 -9.32 6.23 0.30
CA LEU A 200 -9.56 5.14 1.24
C LEU A 200 -10.83 4.41 0.83
N VAL A 201 -10.74 3.10 0.70
CA VAL A 201 -11.83 2.22 0.28
C VAL A 201 -12.02 1.10 1.30
N TYR A 202 -13.24 0.90 1.82
CA TYR A 202 -13.57 -0.17 2.77
C TYR A 202 -15.04 -0.59 2.72
#